data_96168cfd99e9d20efd0da8528777d531
#
_entry.id   96168cfd99e9d20efd0da8528777d531
#
_cell.length_a   1.000
_cell.length_b   1.000
_cell.length_c   1.000
_cell.angle_alpha   90.00
_cell.angle_beta   90.00
_cell.angle_gamma   90.00
#
_symmetry.space_group_name_H-M   'P 1'
#
loop_
_entity.id
_entity.type
_entity.pdbx_description
1 polymer ?
#
loop_
_entity_poly.entity_id
_entity_poly.type
_entity_poly.pdbx_seq_one_letter_code
_entity_poly.pdbx_strand_id
1 'polypeptide(L)'
;MQSKKYKFFDTVIQILTPEEIVDIEPYINFLSDEEPDCTVTFEYVVQLPELAENITTDSEISFATFGDKSMCWYRNHGKEGYFACRIFDGEKYRVQVLDEYRGKLWTGSIFNLLGFEEIIAKHNGVVLHASAVLKNEKMILFTAPCGTGKSTQADLWEKYADAEIVNGDKALVSLKDGTIFAGGIPFSGSSNICKNISAPLAAVVCLGQAKENLIRKISVSEALVALLQGNYRSGITNESSHKTIDILEKLCSTVPVYRLDCLPDKTAVECLEKELRL
;
A
#
# COMPACT_ATOMS: atom_id res chain seq x y z
N MET A 1 7.19 14.27 23.69
CA MET A 1 6.75 13.49 22.52
C MET A 1 7.94 12.73 21.99
N GLN A 2 7.74 11.47 21.65
CA GLN A 2 8.72 10.65 20.95
C GLN A 2 8.61 10.90 19.45
N SER A 3 9.69 10.70 18.72
CA SER A 3 9.75 10.94 17.28
C SER A 3 10.47 9.78 16.59
N LYS A 4 9.86 9.24 15.55
CA LYS A 4 10.52 8.30 14.63
C LYS A 4 10.21 8.66 13.19
N LYS A 5 11.18 8.41 12.31
CA LYS A 5 11.06 8.65 10.88
C LYS A 5 11.15 7.33 10.14
N TYR A 6 10.30 7.17 9.14
CA TYR A 6 10.28 5.97 8.30
C TYR A 6 10.29 6.39 6.84
N LYS A 7 11.14 5.75 6.05
CA LYS A 7 11.30 6.04 4.62
C LYS A 7 10.69 4.94 3.76
N PHE A 8 9.86 5.35 2.83
CA PHE A 8 9.19 4.51 1.85
C PHE A 8 9.50 5.03 0.46
N PHE A 9 10.45 4.39 -0.22
CA PHE A 9 11.04 4.89 -1.45
C PHE A 9 11.60 6.31 -1.26
N ASP A 10 10.97 7.34 -1.81
CA ASP A 10 11.39 8.75 -1.70
C ASP A 10 10.59 9.55 -0.66
N THR A 11 9.65 8.94 0.04
CA THR A 11 8.80 9.62 1.03
C THR A 11 9.23 9.28 2.44
N VAL A 12 9.59 10.30 3.22
CA VAL A 12 9.94 10.17 4.65
C VAL A 12 8.79 10.68 5.51
N ILE A 13 8.21 9.80 6.30
CA ILE A 13 7.11 10.12 7.22
C ILE A 13 7.67 10.18 8.63
N GLN A 14 7.54 11.34 9.28
CA GLN A 14 7.81 11.49 10.72
C GLN A 14 6.53 11.18 11.49
N ILE A 15 6.65 10.35 12.52
CA ILE A 15 5.58 10.03 13.45
C ILE A 15 5.95 10.61 14.81
N LEU A 16 5.10 11.49 15.32
CA LEU A 16 5.21 12.05 16.69
C LEU A 16 4.15 11.39 17.57
N THR A 17 4.57 10.75 18.65
CA THR A 17 3.68 10.06 19.60
C THR A 17 3.92 10.53 21.03
N PRO A 18 2.89 10.52 21.91
CA PRO A 18 3.06 10.76 23.34
C PRO A 18 3.87 9.68 24.04
N GLU A 19 3.91 8.47 23.50
CA GLU A 19 4.54 7.28 24.03
C GLU A 19 5.65 6.77 23.11
N GLU A 20 6.52 5.93 23.64
CA GLU A 20 7.59 5.32 22.86
C GLU A 20 7.03 4.38 21.78
N ILE A 21 7.54 4.53 20.57
CA ILE A 21 7.29 3.59 19.49
C ILE A 21 8.35 2.49 19.59
N VAL A 22 7.91 1.27 19.88
CA VAL A 22 8.83 0.13 19.99
C VAL A 22 9.24 -0.31 18.59
N ASP A 23 10.54 -0.46 18.36
CA ASP A 23 11.07 -0.97 17.11
C ASP A 23 10.83 -2.47 16.99
N ILE A 24 10.03 -2.86 16.03
CA ILE A 24 9.70 -4.26 15.75
C ILE A 24 9.77 -4.52 14.24
N GLU A 25 10.04 -5.76 13.88
CA GLU A 25 9.89 -6.23 12.50
C GLU A 25 8.41 -6.16 12.06
N PRO A 26 8.13 -5.78 10.80
CA PRO A 26 9.10 -5.41 9.77
C PRO A 26 9.41 -3.90 9.70
N TYR A 27 8.85 -3.08 10.61
CA TYR A 27 8.92 -1.61 10.56
C TYR A 27 10.33 -1.07 10.76
N ILE A 28 11.16 -1.76 11.54
CA ILE A 28 12.56 -1.39 11.81
C ILE A 28 13.37 -1.24 10.51
N ASN A 29 13.04 -2.01 9.47
CA ASN A 29 13.74 -1.97 8.18
C ASN A 29 13.47 -0.70 7.37
N PHE A 30 12.50 0.11 7.79
CA PHE A 30 12.10 1.37 7.16
C PHE A 30 12.53 2.60 7.94
N LEU A 31 13.22 2.46 9.07
CA LEU A 31 13.74 3.59 9.85
C LEU A 31 14.69 4.44 9.00
N SER A 32 14.63 5.77 9.21
CA SER A 32 15.43 6.75 8.47
C SER A 32 15.82 7.93 9.35
N ASP A 33 16.98 8.51 9.07
CA ASP A 33 17.44 9.77 9.69
C ASP A 33 17.24 10.98 8.75
N GLU A 34 16.71 10.78 7.54
CA GLU A 34 16.51 11.84 6.55
C GLU A 34 15.45 12.85 7.02
N GLU A 35 15.44 14.05 6.41
CA GLU A 35 14.42 15.06 6.71
C GLU A 35 13.03 14.58 6.26
N PRO A 36 11.99 14.80 7.08
CA PRO A 36 10.67 14.31 6.77
C PRO A 36 9.95 15.16 5.72
N ASP A 37 9.27 14.53 4.78
CA ASP A 37 8.36 15.16 3.83
C ASP A 37 7.02 15.51 4.47
N CYS A 38 6.60 14.73 5.46
CA CYS A 38 5.41 15.03 6.25
C CYS A 38 5.54 14.53 7.69
N THR A 39 4.73 15.12 8.57
CA THR A 39 4.69 14.76 10.00
C THR A 39 3.27 14.42 10.42
N VAL A 40 3.09 13.24 11.00
CA VAL A 40 1.82 12.79 11.59
C VAL A 40 1.94 12.82 13.10
N THR A 41 1.05 13.57 13.76
CA THR A 41 1.04 13.72 15.22
C THR A 41 -0.08 12.89 15.83
N PHE A 42 0.29 12.02 16.76
CA PHE A 42 -0.64 11.26 17.59
C PHE A 42 -0.87 11.99 18.91
N GLU A 43 -2.11 12.06 19.34
CA GLU A 43 -2.49 12.68 20.61
C GLU A 43 -3.59 11.89 21.31
N TYR A 44 -3.55 11.85 22.64
CA TYR A 44 -4.63 11.28 23.44
C TYR A 44 -5.66 12.35 23.78
N VAL A 45 -6.94 12.00 23.63
CA VAL A 45 -8.05 12.89 23.87
C VAL A 45 -9.11 12.23 24.76
N VAL A 46 -9.82 13.02 25.53
CA VAL A 46 -10.95 12.54 26.36
C VAL A 46 -12.14 12.17 25.49
N GLN A 47 -12.33 12.90 24.38
CA GLN A 47 -13.45 12.73 23.46
C GLN A 47 -12.97 12.93 22.02
N LEU A 48 -13.40 12.04 21.12
CA LEU A 48 -13.17 12.18 19.68
C LEU A 48 -14.10 13.25 19.09
N PRO A 49 -13.76 13.84 17.94
CA PRO A 49 -14.66 14.69 17.19
C PRO A 49 -15.98 13.98 16.90
N GLU A 50 -17.06 14.74 16.94
CA GLU A 50 -18.37 14.23 16.54
C GLU A 50 -18.37 13.73 15.10
N LEU A 51 -19.20 12.73 14.82
CA LEU A 51 -19.39 12.24 13.46
C LEU A 51 -19.99 13.35 12.59
N ALA A 52 -19.48 13.48 11.39
CA ALA A 52 -20.03 14.40 10.42
C ALA A 52 -21.43 13.93 9.96
N GLU A 53 -22.28 14.87 9.56
CA GLU A 53 -23.64 14.55 9.06
C GLU A 53 -23.61 13.66 7.80
N ASN A 54 -22.61 13.89 6.92
CA ASN A 54 -22.46 13.16 5.65
C ASN A 54 -21.27 12.20 5.72
N ILE A 55 -21.43 11.09 6.42
CA ILE A 55 -20.41 10.04 6.54
C ILE A 55 -20.72 8.86 5.64
N THR A 56 -19.65 8.26 5.13
CA THR A 56 -19.69 6.90 4.56
C THR A 56 -19.11 5.93 5.57
N THR A 57 -19.78 4.81 5.77
CA THR A 57 -19.41 3.81 6.79
C THR A 57 -19.22 2.46 6.13
N ASP A 58 -18.11 1.80 6.45
CA ASP A 58 -17.92 0.39 6.20
C ASP A 58 -17.83 -0.40 7.53
N SER A 59 -17.38 -1.66 7.49
CA SER A 59 -17.30 -2.52 8.69
C SER A 59 -16.32 -2.02 9.75
N GLU A 60 -15.27 -1.31 9.35
CA GLU A 60 -14.13 -0.96 10.21
C GLU A 60 -14.00 0.54 10.47
N ILE A 61 -14.39 1.36 9.49
CA ILE A 61 -14.21 2.81 9.55
C ILE A 61 -15.48 3.56 9.15
N SER A 62 -15.58 4.80 9.64
CA SER A 62 -16.47 5.81 9.09
C SER A 62 -15.65 7.01 8.65
N PHE A 63 -15.93 7.56 7.49
CA PHE A 63 -15.16 8.66 6.95
C PHE A 63 -16.01 9.76 6.33
N ALA A 64 -15.46 10.97 6.32
CA ALA A 64 -16.02 12.15 5.67
C ALA A 64 -14.90 12.98 5.03
N THR A 65 -15.21 13.64 3.92
CA THR A 65 -14.31 14.57 3.25
C THR A 65 -14.96 15.94 3.10
N PHE A 66 -14.19 17.01 3.31
CA PHE A 66 -14.63 18.41 3.26
C PHE A 66 -13.57 19.23 2.52
N GLY A 67 -13.63 19.30 1.20
CA GLY A 67 -12.54 19.88 0.40
C GLY A 67 -11.24 19.12 0.63
N ASP A 68 -10.21 19.82 1.10
CA ASP A 68 -8.88 19.25 1.37
C ASP A 68 -8.75 18.59 2.77
N LYS A 69 -9.85 18.55 3.52
CA LYS A 69 -9.89 17.91 4.82
C LYS A 69 -10.56 16.54 4.72
N SER A 70 -9.94 15.55 5.33
CA SER A 70 -10.54 14.23 5.55
C SER A 70 -10.55 13.88 7.03
N MET A 71 -11.59 13.17 7.44
CA MET A 71 -11.71 12.61 8.78
C MET A 71 -12.10 11.15 8.68
N CYS A 72 -11.40 10.30 9.43
CA CYS A 72 -11.64 8.87 9.44
C CYS A 72 -11.72 8.38 10.88
N TRP A 73 -12.88 7.88 11.28
CA TRP A 73 -13.13 7.31 12.61
C TRP A 73 -12.98 5.79 12.55
N TYR A 74 -12.15 5.25 13.41
CA TYR A 74 -11.83 3.82 13.49
C TYR A 74 -12.70 3.15 14.56
N ARG A 75 -13.45 2.12 14.15
CA ARG A 75 -14.32 1.36 15.05
C ARG A 75 -13.52 0.53 16.04
N ASN A 76 -14.09 0.40 17.21
CA ASN A 76 -13.53 -0.44 18.24
C ASN A 76 -13.97 -1.90 18.03
N HIS A 77 -13.03 -2.79 17.72
CA HIS A 77 -13.35 -4.21 17.59
C HIS A 77 -13.90 -4.79 18.89
N GLY A 78 -15.13 -5.31 18.84
CA GLY A 78 -15.79 -5.93 19.99
C GLY A 78 -16.45 -4.98 20.98
N LYS A 79 -16.48 -3.67 20.71
CA LYS A 79 -17.19 -2.67 21.50
C LYS A 79 -17.98 -1.73 20.60
N GLU A 80 -19.02 -1.11 21.11
CA GLU A 80 -19.71 -0.02 20.41
C GLU A 80 -18.84 1.24 20.36
N GLY A 81 -18.93 1.99 19.25
CA GLY A 81 -18.28 3.28 19.07
C GLY A 81 -16.92 3.23 18.39
N TYR A 82 -16.20 4.33 18.51
CA TYR A 82 -14.92 4.58 17.86
C TYR A 82 -13.85 4.79 18.92
N PHE A 83 -12.61 4.38 18.62
CA PHE A 83 -11.49 4.54 19.54
C PHE A 83 -10.44 5.54 19.05
N ALA A 84 -10.44 5.86 17.77
CA ALA A 84 -9.51 6.83 17.16
C ALA A 84 -10.18 7.60 16.02
N CYS A 85 -9.66 8.79 15.75
CA CYS A 85 -10.04 9.62 14.62
C CYS A 85 -8.77 10.19 13.98
N ARG A 86 -8.54 9.87 12.70
CA ARG A 86 -7.53 10.51 11.87
C ARG A 86 -8.12 11.76 11.23
N ILE A 87 -7.37 12.86 11.27
CA ILE A 87 -7.76 14.16 10.73
C ILE A 87 -6.63 14.67 9.84
N PHE A 88 -6.89 14.78 8.55
CA PHE A 88 -6.01 15.42 7.59
C PHE A 88 -6.63 16.73 7.14
N ASP A 89 -5.89 17.82 7.26
CA ASP A 89 -6.34 19.19 6.99
C ASP A 89 -5.20 19.92 6.26
N GLY A 90 -5.26 19.93 4.94
CA GLY A 90 -4.15 20.32 4.09
C GLY A 90 -2.94 19.41 4.34
N GLU A 91 -1.85 20.01 4.83
CA GLU A 91 -0.61 19.29 5.20
C GLU A 91 -0.50 18.97 6.70
N LYS A 92 -1.59 19.18 7.46
CA LYS A 92 -1.63 18.85 8.88
C LYS A 92 -2.25 17.49 9.08
N TYR A 93 -1.44 16.54 9.54
CA TYR A 93 -1.85 15.17 9.79
C TYR A 93 -1.86 14.89 11.29
N ARG A 94 -3.05 14.58 11.83
CA ARG A 94 -3.25 14.27 13.25
C ARG A 94 -4.05 12.98 13.39
N VAL A 95 -3.71 12.22 14.43
CA VAL A 95 -4.47 11.04 14.86
C VAL A 95 -4.82 11.22 16.34
N GLN A 96 -6.09 11.35 16.62
CA GLN A 96 -6.64 11.42 17.97
C GLN A 96 -7.05 10.03 18.42
N VAL A 97 -6.61 9.62 19.59
CA VAL A 97 -6.93 8.32 20.19
C VAL A 97 -7.54 8.58 21.56
N LEU A 98 -8.58 7.84 21.92
CA LEU A 98 -9.19 7.99 23.25
C LEU A 98 -8.17 7.67 24.36
N ASP A 99 -8.18 8.46 25.43
CA ASP A 99 -7.23 8.36 26.55
C ASP A 99 -7.24 6.97 27.23
N GLU A 100 -8.36 6.24 27.17
CA GLU A 100 -8.45 4.86 27.68
C GLU A 100 -7.57 3.85 26.94
N TYR A 101 -7.02 4.22 25.77
CA TYR A 101 -6.08 3.42 24.96
C TYR A 101 -4.61 3.78 25.20
N ARG A 102 -4.33 4.67 26.16
CA ARG A 102 -2.97 5.00 26.59
C ARG A 102 -2.22 3.74 27.01
N GLY A 103 -0.99 3.59 26.53
CA GLY A 103 -0.16 2.41 26.76
C GLY A 103 -0.59 1.14 26.01
N LYS A 104 -1.56 1.25 25.09
CA LYS A 104 -2.06 0.10 24.31
C LYS A 104 -1.74 0.17 22.82
N LEU A 105 -1.19 1.29 22.34
CA LEU A 105 -0.74 1.40 20.96
C LEU A 105 0.60 0.69 20.79
N TRP A 106 0.70 -0.09 19.74
CA TRP A 106 1.92 -0.71 19.26
C TRP A 106 2.18 -0.28 17.82
N THR A 107 3.38 -0.51 17.31
CA THR A 107 3.80 0.00 16.00
C THR A 107 2.82 -0.33 14.87
N GLY A 108 2.31 -1.55 14.82
CA GLY A 108 1.31 -1.94 13.81
C GLY A 108 0.00 -1.17 13.93
N SER A 109 -0.51 -0.89 15.14
CA SER A 109 -1.71 -0.07 15.32
C SER A 109 -1.47 1.39 14.90
N ILE A 110 -0.29 1.94 15.18
CA ILE A 110 0.12 3.28 14.72
C ILE A 110 0.08 3.35 13.20
N PHE A 111 0.68 2.37 12.50
CA PHE A 111 0.70 2.31 11.04
C PHE A 111 -0.69 2.11 10.43
N ASN A 112 -1.57 1.34 11.07
CA ASN A 112 -2.96 1.19 10.63
C ASN A 112 -3.77 2.49 10.74
N LEU A 113 -3.47 3.33 11.74
CA LEU A 113 -4.13 4.62 11.95
C LEU A 113 -3.52 5.76 11.13
N LEU A 114 -2.31 5.57 10.60
CA LEU A 114 -1.50 6.60 9.95
C LEU A 114 -2.16 7.19 8.69
N GLY A 115 -3.01 6.42 7.99
CA GLY A 115 -3.53 6.84 6.70
C GLY A 115 -2.50 6.81 5.59
N PHE A 116 -1.68 5.77 5.62
CA PHE A 116 -0.52 5.60 4.75
C PHE A 116 -0.83 5.81 3.26
N GLU A 117 -1.91 5.20 2.75
CA GLU A 117 -2.30 5.31 1.34
C GLU A 117 -2.60 6.77 0.94
N GLU A 118 -3.21 7.57 1.82
CA GLU A 118 -3.50 8.98 1.53
C GLU A 118 -2.24 9.83 1.53
N ILE A 119 -1.33 9.59 2.47
CA ILE A 119 -0.01 10.28 2.50
C ILE A 119 0.75 9.95 1.22
N ILE A 120 0.86 8.68 0.87
CA ILE A 120 1.59 8.22 -0.32
C ILE A 120 0.98 8.80 -1.60
N ALA A 121 -0.34 8.89 -1.71
CA ALA A 121 -0.99 9.50 -2.87
C ALA A 121 -0.61 10.98 -3.04
N LYS A 122 -0.47 11.72 -1.95
CA LYS A 122 0.01 13.12 -1.98
C LYS A 122 1.47 13.24 -2.41
N HIS A 123 2.27 12.20 -2.23
CA HIS A 123 3.70 12.13 -2.59
C HIS A 123 3.97 11.28 -3.85
N ASN A 124 3.07 11.35 -4.85
CA ASN A 124 3.20 10.70 -6.16
C ASN A 124 3.38 9.17 -6.10
N GLY A 125 2.73 8.52 -5.15
CA GLY A 125 2.72 7.07 -5.00
C GLY A 125 1.32 6.49 -4.89
N VAL A 126 1.20 5.19 -5.10
CA VAL A 126 -0.01 4.40 -4.88
C VAL A 126 0.36 3.04 -4.29
N VAL A 127 -0.44 2.55 -3.37
CA VAL A 127 -0.29 1.20 -2.82
C VAL A 127 -1.17 0.25 -3.60
N LEU A 128 -0.55 -0.79 -4.17
CA LEU A 128 -1.26 -1.86 -4.89
C LEU A 128 -1.32 -3.13 -4.06
N HIS A 129 -2.47 -3.81 -4.08
CA HIS A 129 -2.60 -5.16 -3.54
C HIS A 129 -1.97 -6.15 -4.52
N ALA A 130 -0.68 -6.35 -4.37
CA ALA A 130 0.16 -7.14 -5.25
C ALA A 130 1.31 -7.78 -4.49
N SER A 131 1.69 -9.00 -4.89
CA SER A 131 3.00 -9.53 -4.53
C SER A 131 4.07 -8.92 -5.43
N ALA A 132 5.22 -8.56 -4.86
CA ALA A 132 6.33 -7.92 -5.56
C ALA A 132 7.56 -8.83 -5.55
N VAL A 133 8.12 -9.08 -6.72
CA VAL A 133 9.39 -9.82 -6.86
C VAL A 133 10.41 -8.99 -7.62
N LEU A 134 11.67 -9.09 -7.18
CA LEU A 134 12.82 -8.45 -7.82
C LEU A 134 13.56 -9.49 -8.67
N LYS A 135 13.78 -9.21 -9.95
CA LYS A 135 14.54 -10.01 -10.89
C LYS A 135 15.41 -9.09 -11.75
N ASN A 136 16.72 -9.37 -11.82
CA ASN A 136 17.68 -8.58 -12.63
C ASN A 136 17.51 -7.06 -12.40
N GLU A 137 17.49 -6.63 -11.14
CA GLU A 137 17.33 -5.22 -10.73
C GLU A 137 16.01 -4.55 -11.21
N LYS A 138 15.00 -5.33 -11.55
CA LYS A 138 13.68 -4.86 -11.97
C LYS A 138 12.57 -5.51 -11.15
N MET A 139 11.56 -4.73 -10.85
CA MET A 139 10.39 -5.20 -10.11
C MET A 139 9.31 -5.76 -11.03
N ILE A 140 8.69 -6.86 -10.63
CA ILE A 140 7.49 -7.42 -11.25
C ILE A 140 6.41 -7.49 -10.18
N LEU A 141 5.20 -7.03 -10.49
CA LEU A 141 4.06 -7.08 -9.59
C LEU A 141 3.04 -8.11 -10.08
N PHE A 142 2.59 -8.99 -9.17
CA PHE A 142 1.49 -9.90 -9.40
C PHE A 142 0.25 -9.41 -8.65
N THR A 143 -0.79 -9.03 -9.39
CA THR A 143 -2.07 -8.57 -8.82
C THR A 143 -3.22 -9.48 -9.23
N ALA A 144 -4.16 -9.67 -8.32
CA ALA A 144 -5.37 -10.46 -8.54
C ALA A 144 -6.32 -10.32 -7.33
N PRO A 145 -7.59 -10.72 -7.43
CA PRO A 145 -8.44 -10.90 -6.27
C PRO A 145 -7.82 -11.82 -5.22
N CYS A 146 -8.29 -11.70 -3.97
CA CYS A 146 -7.83 -12.55 -2.88
C CYS A 146 -7.99 -14.04 -3.24
N GLY A 147 -7.01 -14.88 -2.89
CA GLY A 147 -7.06 -16.33 -3.14
C GLY A 147 -6.77 -16.77 -4.59
N THR A 148 -6.49 -15.84 -5.51
CA THR A 148 -6.23 -16.20 -6.93
C THR A 148 -4.82 -16.76 -7.18
N GLY A 149 -3.84 -16.53 -6.27
CA GLY A 149 -2.50 -17.11 -6.38
C GLY A 149 -1.34 -16.11 -6.50
N LYS A 150 -1.50 -14.85 -6.04
CA LYS A 150 -0.40 -13.85 -6.02
C LYS A 150 0.85 -14.36 -5.31
N SER A 151 0.69 -14.80 -4.05
CA SER A 151 1.81 -15.34 -3.25
C SER A 151 2.38 -16.61 -3.89
N THR A 152 1.54 -17.49 -4.42
CA THR A 152 1.98 -18.69 -5.15
C THR A 152 2.87 -18.34 -6.34
N GLN A 153 2.51 -17.31 -7.12
CA GLN A 153 3.37 -16.87 -8.23
C GLN A 153 4.68 -16.28 -7.73
N ALA A 154 4.67 -15.49 -6.65
CA ALA A 154 5.91 -14.99 -6.05
C ALA A 154 6.83 -16.14 -5.60
N ASP A 155 6.30 -17.15 -4.91
CA ASP A 155 7.05 -18.35 -4.48
C ASP A 155 7.62 -19.14 -5.68
N LEU A 156 6.84 -19.26 -6.77
CA LEU A 156 7.32 -19.92 -8.00
C LEU A 156 8.45 -19.16 -8.68
N TRP A 157 8.38 -17.83 -8.71
CA TRP A 157 9.45 -16.99 -9.25
C TRP A 157 10.73 -17.06 -8.40
N GLU A 158 10.61 -17.04 -7.07
CA GLU A 158 11.75 -17.27 -6.18
C GLU A 158 12.39 -18.64 -6.43
N LYS A 159 11.56 -19.68 -6.56
CA LYS A 159 12.03 -21.06 -6.71
C LYS A 159 12.65 -21.38 -8.07
N TYR A 160 12.09 -20.86 -9.17
CA TYR A 160 12.42 -21.30 -10.53
C TYR A 160 13.05 -20.24 -11.42
N ALA A 161 12.96 -18.96 -11.04
CA ALA A 161 13.51 -17.85 -11.80
C ALA A 161 14.60 -17.08 -11.04
N ASP A 162 15.06 -17.55 -9.88
CA ASP A 162 16.04 -16.85 -9.05
C ASP A 162 15.65 -15.39 -8.80
N ALA A 163 14.39 -15.16 -8.53
CA ALA A 163 13.85 -13.85 -8.14
C ALA A 163 13.77 -13.73 -6.63
N GLU A 164 13.86 -12.52 -6.10
CA GLU A 164 13.74 -12.24 -4.68
C GLU A 164 12.33 -11.72 -4.36
N ILE A 165 11.62 -12.33 -3.39
CA ILE A 165 10.34 -11.79 -2.92
C ILE A 165 10.62 -10.54 -2.07
N VAL A 166 10.07 -9.40 -2.52
CA VAL A 166 10.20 -8.11 -1.83
C VAL A 166 9.00 -7.87 -0.91
N ASN A 167 7.80 -8.19 -1.36
CA ASN A 167 6.58 -8.13 -0.54
C ASN A 167 5.55 -9.14 -1.03
N GLY A 168 4.88 -9.82 -0.10
CA GLY A 168 3.92 -10.87 -0.43
C GLY A 168 2.47 -10.41 -0.63
N ASP A 169 2.13 -9.17 -0.28
CA ASP A 169 0.73 -8.71 -0.25
C ASP A 169 0.51 -7.32 -0.82
N LYS A 170 1.37 -6.34 -0.49
CA LYS A 170 1.23 -4.95 -0.91
C LYS A 170 2.54 -4.38 -1.44
N ALA A 171 2.46 -3.64 -2.52
CA ALA A 171 3.58 -2.94 -3.11
C ALA A 171 3.30 -1.44 -3.20
N LEU A 172 4.30 -0.62 -2.86
CA LEU A 172 4.31 0.79 -3.19
C LEU A 172 4.73 0.96 -4.65
N VAL A 173 3.95 1.69 -5.42
CA VAL A 173 4.31 2.15 -6.75
C VAL A 173 4.46 3.66 -6.71
N SER A 174 5.57 4.19 -7.22
CA SER A 174 5.85 5.62 -7.20
C SER A 174 6.43 6.09 -8.53
N LEU A 175 6.10 7.33 -8.89
CA LEU A 175 6.65 8.00 -10.06
C LEU A 175 7.81 8.91 -9.64
N LYS A 176 9.00 8.66 -10.18
CA LYS A 176 10.20 9.49 -9.97
C LYS A 176 10.88 9.76 -11.31
N ASP A 177 11.14 11.03 -11.62
CA ASP A 177 11.84 11.46 -12.84
C ASP A 177 11.30 10.82 -14.14
N GLY A 178 9.97 10.65 -14.22
CA GLY A 178 9.29 10.03 -15.34
C GLY A 178 9.33 8.51 -15.39
N THR A 179 10.02 7.85 -14.45
CA THR A 179 10.13 6.41 -14.34
C THR A 179 9.24 5.88 -13.21
N ILE A 180 8.52 4.78 -13.46
CA ILE A 180 7.74 4.08 -12.44
C ILE A 180 8.65 3.10 -11.71
N PHE A 181 8.68 3.23 -10.38
CA PHE A 181 9.31 2.30 -9.45
C PHE A 181 8.26 1.51 -8.68
N ALA A 182 8.64 0.33 -8.22
CA ALA A 182 7.87 -0.39 -7.23
C ALA A 182 8.77 -0.87 -6.10
N GLY A 183 8.20 -1.04 -4.90
CA GLY A 183 8.97 -1.45 -3.73
C GLY A 183 8.10 -2.01 -2.61
N GLY A 184 8.77 -2.55 -1.59
CA GLY A 184 8.12 -3.08 -0.41
C GLY A 184 7.70 -2.00 0.57
N ILE A 185 6.70 -2.35 1.39
CA ILE A 185 6.20 -1.55 2.51
C ILE A 185 5.91 -2.49 3.68
N PRO A 186 5.81 -2.01 4.93
CA PRO A 186 5.67 -2.88 6.11
C PRO A 186 4.28 -3.53 6.27
N PHE A 187 3.52 -3.66 5.18
CA PHE A 187 2.23 -4.33 5.13
C PHE A 187 2.36 -5.58 4.25
N SER A 188 2.61 -6.73 4.86
CA SER A 188 2.97 -7.98 4.16
C SER A 188 1.89 -9.05 4.19
N GLY A 189 0.71 -8.74 4.77
CA GLY A 189 -0.37 -9.71 4.92
C GLY A 189 0.08 -10.96 5.68
N SER A 190 -0.39 -12.13 5.26
CA SER A 190 -0.04 -13.40 5.89
C SER A 190 1.34 -13.95 5.51
N SER A 191 2.00 -13.39 4.51
CA SER A 191 3.33 -13.85 4.07
C SER A 191 4.43 -13.49 5.05
N ASN A 192 4.26 -12.41 5.82
CA ASN A 192 5.27 -11.79 6.68
C ASN A 192 6.58 -11.40 5.95
N ILE A 193 6.57 -11.40 4.62
CA ILE A 193 7.72 -11.00 3.80
C ILE A 193 7.53 -9.54 3.39
N CYS A 194 8.39 -8.66 3.88
CA CYS A 194 8.53 -7.31 3.35
C CYS A 194 9.95 -6.80 3.54
N LYS A 195 10.51 -6.25 2.47
CA LYS A 195 11.87 -5.71 2.42
C LYS A 195 11.82 -4.26 1.97
N ASN A 196 12.66 -3.43 2.55
CA ASN A 196 12.79 -2.04 2.11
C ASN A 196 13.68 -1.96 0.86
N ILE A 197 13.18 -2.54 -0.22
CA ILE A 197 13.83 -2.58 -1.54
C ILE A 197 12.88 -1.97 -2.55
N SER A 198 13.40 -1.12 -3.44
CA SER A 198 12.67 -0.56 -4.57
C SER A 198 13.50 -0.64 -5.85
N ALA A 199 12.84 -0.87 -6.98
CA ALA A 199 13.48 -0.95 -8.29
C ALA A 199 12.53 -0.46 -9.40
N PRO A 200 13.05 -0.11 -10.59
CA PRO A 200 12.23 0.20 -11.75
C PRO A 200 11.24 -0.94 -12.05
N LEU A 201 9.98 -0.57 -12.27
CA LEU A 201 8.91 -1.54 -12.54
C LEU A 201 8.97 -2.03 -13.99
N ALA A 202 9.23 -3.33 -14.16
CA ALA A 202 9.30 -3.97 -15.48
C ALA A 202 7.93 -4.35 -16.03
N ALA A 203 7.04 -4.85 -15.15
CA ALA A 203 5.71 -5.29 -15.55
C ALA A 203 4.73 -5.39 -14.38
N VAL A 204 3.44 -5.27 -14.68
CA VAL A 204 2.35 -5.70 -13.79
C VAL A 204 1.63 -6.87 -14.45
N VAL A 205 1.35 -7.92 -13.68
CA VAL A 205 0.73 -9.16 -14.15
C VAL A 205 -0.57 -9.39 -13.39
N CYS A 206 -1.68 -9.27 -14.10
CA CYS A 206 -3.02 -9.60 -13.59
C CYS A 206 -3.23 -11.12 -13.72
N LEU A 207 -3.29 -11.83 -12.59
CA LEU A 207 -3.41 -13.28 -12.58
C LEU A 207 -4.84 -13.78 -12.72
N GLY A 208 -5.00 -14.94 -13.35
CA GLY A 208 -6.18 -15.76 -13.37
C GLY A 208 -5.83 -17.23 -13.24
N GLN A 209 -6.76 -18.04 -12.72
CA GLN A 209 -6.61 -19.49 -12.65
C GLN A 209 -7.14 -20.13 -13.93
N ALA A 210 -6.36 -21.02 -14.54
CA ALA A 210 -6.73 -21.74 -15.77
C ALA A 210 -6.16 -23.15 -15.78
N LYS A 211 -6.57 -23.95 -16.78
CA LYS A 211 -6.06 -25.31 -17.02
C LYS A 211 -4.85 -25.35 -17.95
N GLU A 212 -4.47 -24.20 -18.51
CA GLU A 212 -3.32 -23.99 -19.38
C GLU A 212 -2.81 -22.58 -19.20
N ASN A 213 -1.54 -22.35 -19.55
CA ASN A 213 -0.93 -21.02 -19.43
C ASN A 213 -1.21 -20.20 -20.68
N LEU A 214 -1.89 -19.09 -20.50
CA LEU A 214 -2.17 -18.10 -21.55
C LEU A 214 -1.77 -16.72 -21.07
N ILE A 215 -0.81 -16.10 -21.77
CA ILE A 215 -0.37 -14.74 -21.53
C ILE A 215 -0.77 -13.83 -22.67
N ARG A 216 -1.21 -12.61 -22.33
CA ARG A 216 -1.42 -11.54 -23.31
C ARG A 216 -1.14 -10.19 -22.69
N LYS A 217 -0.58 -9.28 -23.44
CA LYS A 217 -0.53 -7.87 -23.07
C LYS A 217 -1.94 -7.30 -23.14
N ILE A 218 -2.34 -6.52 -22.13
CA ILE A 218 -3.67 -5.89 -22.10
C ILE A 218 -3.58 -4.40 -22.44
N SER A 219 -4.70 -3.83 -22.88
CA SER A 219 -4.78 -2.40 -23.20
C SER A 219 -4.70 -1.53 -21.95
N VAL A 220 -4.35 -0.25 -22.11
CA VAL A 220 -4.29 0.74 -21.03
C VAL A 220 -5.61 0.82 -20.27
N SER A 221 -6.73 0.84 -20.98
CA SER A 221 -8.07 0.91 -20.37
C SER A 221 -8.42 -0.35 -19.59
N GLU A 222 -8.10 -1.54 -20.12
CA GLU A 222 -8.30 -2.81 -19.42
C GLU A 222 -7.42 -2.92 -18.17
N ALA A 223 -6.16 -2.48 -18.27
CA ALA A 223 -5.24 -2.44 -17.15
C ALA A 223 -5.72 -1.50 -16.03
N LEU A 224 -6.15 -0.28 -16.39
CA LEU A 224 -6.65 0.70 -15.42
C LEU A 224 -7.86 0.16 -14.66
N VAL A 225 -8.83 -0.45 -15.36
CA VAL A 225 -10.00 -1.07 -14.74
C VAL A 225 -9.58 -2.19 -13.77
N ALA A 226 -8.67 -3.07 -14.19
CA ALA A 226 -8.20 -4.16 -13.34
C ALA A 226 -7.49 -3.67 -12.08
N LEU A 227 -6.64 -2.64 -12.19
CA LEU A 227 -5.93 -2.06 -11.05
C LEU A 227 -6.86 -1.29 -10.12
N LEU A 228 -7.84 -0.56 -10.63
CA LEU A 228 -8.83 0.14 -9.82
C LEU A 228 -9.72 -0.83 -9.02
N GLN A 229 -10.23 -1.90 -9.66
CA GLN A 229 -11.09 -2.88 -9.00
C GLN A 229 -10.41 -3.57 -7.81
N GLY A 230 -9.10 -3.81 -7.89
CA GLY A 230 -8.33 -4.48 -6.83
C GLY A 230 -7.81 -3.55 -5.73
N ASN A 231 -7.79 -2.23 -5.96
CA ASN A 231 -7.02 -1.30 -5.14
C ASN A 231 -7.77 -0.03 -4.73
N TYR A 232 -8.98 0.18 -5.22
CA TYR A 232 -9.76 1.36 -4.83
C TYR A 232 -10.16 1.24 -3.35
N ARG A 233 -9.79 2.24 -2.57
CA ARG A 233 -10.21 2.37 -1.17
C ARG A 233 -11.03 3.63 -0.97
N SER A 234 -12.09 3.50 -0.18
CA SER A 234 -12.86 4.62 0.33
C SER A 234 -12.09 5.33 1.47
N GLY A 235 -12.38 6.60 1.67
CA GLY A 235 -11.84 7.36 2.83
C GLY A 235 -10.62 8.22 2.54
N ILE A 236 -10.25 8.41 1.27
CA ILE A 236 -9.24 9.39 0.86
C ILE A 236 -9.90 10.64 0.29
N THR A 237 -9.19 11.78 0.33
CA THR A 237 -9.68 13.03 -0.25
C THR A 237 -9.84 12.94 -1.77
N ASN A 238 -10.63 13.84 -2.35
CA ASN A 238 -10.78 13.94 -3.80
C ASN A 238 -9.42 14.21 -4.48
N GLU A 239 -8.59 15.07 -3.87
CA GLU A 239 -7.23 15.34 -4.38
C GLU A 239 -6.39 14.05 -4.43
N SER A 240 -6.34 13.30 -3.34
CA SER A 240 -5.59 12.03 -3.27
C SER A 240 -6.15 10.99 -4.24
N SER A 241 -7.47 10.97 -4.45
CA SER A 241 -8.11 10.10 -5.44
C SER A 241 -7.68 10.45 -6.87
N HIS A 242 -7.67 11.74 -7.23
CA HIS A 242 -7.21 12.18 -8.54
C HIS A 242 -5.74 11.84 -8.76
N LYS A 243 -4.85 12.15 -7.80
CA LYS A 243 -3.43 11.78 -7.88
C LYS A 243 -3.23 10.27 -8.05
N THR A 244 -4.00 9.46 -7.35
CA THR A 244 -3.97 8.00 -7.51
C THR A 244 -4.31 7.58 -8.93
N ILE A 245 -5.37 8.16 -9.52
CA ILE A 245 -5.76 7.86 -10.90
C ILE A 245 -4.66 8.29 -11.87
N ASP A 246 -4.10 9.50 -11.73
CA ASP A 246 -3.02 10.01 -12.59
C ASP A 246 -1.80 9.09 -12.58
N ILE A 247 -1.41 8.57 -11.40
CA ILE A 247 -0.30 7.62 -11.26
C ILE A 247 -0.64 6.29 -11.95
N LEU A 248 -1.86 5.77 -11.76
CA LEU A 248 -2.29 4.52 -12.41
C LEU A 248 -2.37 4.66 -13.94
N GLU A 249 -2.83 5.78 -14.45
CA GLU A 249 -2.82 6.08 -15.89
C GLU A 249 -1.39 6.14 -16.43
N LYS A 250 -0.48 6.80 -15.70
CA LYS A 250 0.93 6.87 -16.07
C LYS A 250 1.56 5.47 -16.04
N LEU A 251 1.30 4.67 -15.01
CA LEU A 251 1.74 3.28 -14.92
C LEU A 251 1.26 2.49 -16.14
N CYS A 252 -0.05 2.45 -16.38
CA CYS A 252 -0.64 1.66 -17.46
C CYS A 252 -0.19 2.10 -18.87
N SER A 253 0.21 3.37 -19.04
CA SER A 253 0.68 3.89 -20.31
C SER A 253 2.18 3.66 -20.55
N THR A 254 2.99 3.49 -19.50
CA THR A 254 4.46 3.39 -19.61
C THR A 254 5.02 2.01 -19.27
N VAL A 255 4.35 1.27 -18.38
CA VAL A 255 4.75 -0.07 -17.97
C VAL A 255 3.83 -1.11 -18.64
N PRO A 256 4.37 -2.18 -19.23
CA PRO A 256 3.54 -3.23 -19.80
C PRO A 256 2.71 -3.93 -18.72
N VAL A 257 1.42 -4.08 -18.98
CA VAL A 257 0.51 -4.84 -18.13
C VAL A 257 0.04 -6.07 -18.87
N TYR A 258 0.14 -7.23 -18.22
CA TYR A 258 -0.23 -8.51 -18.79
C TYR A 258 -1.40 -9.13 -18.04
N ARG A 259 -2.20 -9.90 -18.75
CA ARG A 259 -3.09 -10.91 -18.21
C ARG A 259 -2.41 -12.27 -18.35
N LEU A 260 -2.23 -12.97 -17.22
CA LEU A 260 -1.71 -14.33 -17.18
C LEU A 260 -2.76 -15.25 -16.54
N ASP A 261 -3.48 -15.99 -17.36
CA ASP A 261 -4.31 -17.09 -16.92
C ASP A 261 -3.42 -18.34 -16.87
N CYS A 262 -3.23 -18.97 -15.71
CA CYS A 262 -2.15 -19.95 -15.54
C CYS A 262 -2.43 -21.07 -14.55
N LEU A 263 -1.60 -22.11 -14.69
CA LEU A 263 -1.39 -23.17 -13.71
C LEU A 263 -0.48 -22.68 -12.58
N PRO A 264 -0.59 -23.23 -11.35
CA PRO A 264 0.29 -22.89 -10.23
C PRO A 264 1.60 -23.72 -10.26
N ASP A 265 2.35 -23.66 -11.36
CA ASP A 265 3.56 -24.45 -11.55
C ASP A 265 4.66 -23.72 -12.34
N LYS A 266 5.81 -24.38 -12.52
CA LYS A 266 6.99 -23.85 -13.20
C LYS A 266 6.67 -23.33 -14.62
N THR A 267 5.75 -23.95 -15.33
CA THR A 267 5.46 -23.58 -16.72
C THR A 267 4.82 -22.20 -16.84
N ALA A 268 4.14 -21.71 -15.79
CA ALA A 268 3.65 -20.33 -15.71
C ALA A 268 4.80 -19.32 -15.61
N VAL A 269 5.86 -19.66 -14.86
CA VAL A 269 7.07 -18.83 -14.76
C VAL A 269 7.76 -18.74 -16.11
N GLU A 270 8.03 -19.90 -16.75
CA GLU A 270 8.66 -19.99 -18.07
C GLU A 270 7.89 -19.21 -19.15
N CYS A 271 6.55 -19.26 -19.10
CA CYS A 271 5.68 -18.54 -20.02
C CYS A 271 5.85 -17.02 -19.88
N LEU A 272 5.87 -16.49 -18.65
CA LEU A 272 6.00 -15.06 -18.39
C LEU A 272 7.45 -14.57 -18.58
N GLU A 273 8.45 -15.34 -18.15
CA GLU A 273 9.87 -14.99 -18.30
C GLU A 273 10.25 -14.81 -19.78
N LYS A 274 9.75 -15.72 -20.65
CA LYS A 274 9.93 -15.62 -22.11
C LYS A 274 9.32 -14.35 -22.68
N GLU A 275 8.15 -13.93 -22.22
CA GLU A 275 7.48 -12.71 -22.66
C GLU A 275 8.20 -11.45 -22.19
N LEU A 276 8.65 -11.42 -20.93
CA LEU A 276 9.33 -10.28 -20.33
C LEU A 276 10.78 -10.11 -20.83
N ARG A 277 11.40 -11.16 -21.37
CA ARG A 277 12.81 -11.19 -21.80
C ARG A 277 13.78 -10.75 -20.69
N LEU A 278 13.54 -11.22 -19.47
CA LEU A 278 14.30 -10.88 -18.26
C LEU A 278 15.36 -11.95 -17.96
#